data_a1b181875b59a929e358de15365da11a
#
_entry.id   a1b181875b59a929e358de15365da11a
#
_cell.length_a   1.000
_cell.length_b   1.000
_cell.length_c   1.000
_cell.angle_alpha   90.00
_cell.angle_beta   90.00
_cell.angle_gamma   90.00
#
_symmetry.space_group_name_H-M   'P 1'
#
loop_
_entity.id
_entity.type
_entity.pdbx_description
1 polymer ?
#
loop_
_entity_poly.entity_id
_entity_poly.type
_entity_poly.pdbx_seq_one_letter_code
_entity_poly.pdbx_strand_id
1 'polypeptide(L)'
;MTMGATSSIQSSPGGALTERLARLRAAVVAAAAQDDTPLRDAPADRRASADNLRHYLALREYDLGDLHRALQAHGLAGLTGLEPAVLPRLDAMLAALGAPGFESQPATESPLPRRTDALFGPQPEHRRTRFMVTLPAETASEYMTVHQLISAGMDIARINCSHDCDAGWTGMVRNLRDAAHASGRPCRILMDISGPKLRTGPMQPLPPVIRVRPVRDRMGRVVRAARVWLSDRPSAVNERHSADVCLQVDTAWLETCSEGDKLRIKDARGSGRRWRIRRKVADGCWAECRKTTYIAEDTELHLKNGPATCVANIPATESRVLVHSGDTLVMSGQDTAGHAELRDETGRLLSPGRVTVDLPALYRDARPGETVCFDDGRISGLIDRVGDGELEIRITHTRREREFLGSGRGVNLPRTRLDLPALSADDRADL
;
A
#
# COMPACT_ATOMS: atom_id res chain seq x y z
N MET A 1 7.53 -73.49 -42.33
CA MET A 1 6.61 -72.44 -42.80
C MET A 1 5.58 -72.20 -41.74
N THR A 2 5.74 -71.22 -40.97
CA THR A 2 4.64 -70.56 -40.19
C THR A 2 5.08 -69.17 -39.82
N MET A 3 4.47 -68.19 -40.47
CA MET A 3 4.72 -66.75 -40.27
C MET A 3 4.14 -66.37 -38.91
N GLY A 4 4.98 -65.80 -38.06
CA GLY A 4 4.55 -65.07 -36.86
C GLY A 4 4.14 -63.67 -37.22
N ALA A 5 2.87 -63.37 -37.04
CA ALA A 5 2.33 -62.05 -37.16
C ALA A 5 2.70 -61.22 -35.90
N THR A 6 3.63 -60.26 -36.02
CA THR A 6 3.89 -59.23 -35.07
C THR A 6 2.74 -58.20 -35.14
N SER A 7 1.77 -58.31 -34.24
CA SER A 7 0.73 -57.30 -34.04
C SER A 7 1.36 -56.07 -33.40
N SER A 8 1.67 -55.05 -34.18
CA SER A 8 1.99 -53.71 -33.73
C SER A 8 0.71 -53.06 -33.20
N ILE A 9 0.54 -53.07 -31.88
CA ILE A 9 -0.47 -52.26 -31.20
C ILE A 9 -0.06 -50.78 -31.37
N GLN A 10 -0.55 -50.13 -32.40
CA GLN A 10 -0.54 -48.69 -32.50
C GLN A 10 -1.45 -48.17 -31.39
N SER A 11 -0.87 -47.60 -30.32
CA SER A 11 -1.62 -46.91 -29.30
C SER A 11 -2.36 -45.73 -29.95
N SER A 12 -3.68 -45.72 -29.83
CA SER A 12 -4.51 -44.60 -30.31
C SER A 12 -4.02 -43.30 -29.69
N PRO A 13 -4.13 -42.16 -30.39
CA PRO A 13 -3.72 -40.84 -29.84
C PRO A 13 -4.33 -40.56 -28.47
N GLY A 14 -5.53 -41.04 -28.18
CA GLY A 14 -6.21 -40.93 -26.89
C GLY A 14 -5.55 -41.77 -25.79
N GLY A 15 -5.01 -42.98 -26.11
CA GLY A 15 -4.32 -43.83 -25.13
C GLY A 15 -3.03 -43.21 -24.58
N ALA A 16 -2.26 -42.54 -25.43
CA ALA A 16 -1.07 -41.82 -25.01
C ALA A 16 -1.37 -40.60 -24.10
N LEU A 17 -2.48 -39.91 -24.34
CA LEU A 17 -2.93 -38.76 -23.51
C LEU A 17 -3.39 -39.24 -22.13
N THR A 18 -4.19 -40.31 -22.09
CA THR A 18 -4.67 -40.96 -20.86
C THR A 18 -3.50 -41.38 -19.98
N GLU A 19 -2.49 -42.03 -20.58
CA GLU A 19 -1.30 -42.49 -19.85
C GLU A 19 -0.48 -41.31 -19.29
N ARG A 20 -0.30 -40.24 -20.07
CA ARG A 20 0.40 -39.02 -19.60
C ARG A 20 -0.30 -38.37 -18.41
N LEU A 21 -1.63 -38.27 -18.47
CA LEU A 21 -2.43 -37.70 -17.39
C LEU A 21 -2.42 -38.59 -16.14
N ALA A 22 -2.51 -39.88 -16.29
CA ALA A 22 -2.41 -40.83 -15.18
C ALA A 22 -1.03 -40.79 -14.51
N ARG A 23 0.06 -40.70 -15.31
CA ARG A 23 1.42 -40.51 -14.78
C ARG A 23 1.55 -39.19 -14.00
N LEU A 24 1.04 -38.10 -14.51
CA LEU A 24 1.04 -36.82 -13.80
C LEU A 24 0.31 -36.94 -12.44
N ARG A 25 -0.88 -37.53 -12.46
CA ARG A 25 -1.67 -37.75 -11.22
C ARG A 25 -0.88 -38.57 -10.19
N ALA A 26 -0.28 -39.68 -10.61
CA ALA A 26 0.51 -40.55 -9.72
C ALA A 26 1.73 -39.78 -9.15
N ALA A 27 2.42 -39.01 -9.99
CA ALA A 27 3.56 -38.21 -9.57
C ALA A 27 3.16 -37.10 -8.55
N VAL A 28 2.02 -36.43 -8.76
CA VAL A 28 1.49 -35.46 -7.81
C VAL A 28 1.16 -36.08 -6.45
N VAL A 29 0.54 -37.26 -6.44
CA VAL A 29 0.24 -37.99 -5.20
C VAL A 29 1.54 -38.42 -4.48
N ALA A 30 2.51 -38.92 -5.22
CA ALA A 30 3.79 -39.36 -4.65
C ALA A 30 4.59 -38.16 -4.07
N ALA A 31 4.67 -37.06 -4.79
CA ALA A 31 5.34 -35.84 -4.33
C ALA A 31 4.65 -35.24 -3.09
N ALA A 32 3.34 -35.17 -3.10
CA ALA A 32 2.59 -34.66 -1.92
C ALA A 32 2.74 -35.58 -0.69
N ALA A 33 2.96 -36.87 -0.88
CA ALA A 33 3.22 -37.81 0.22
C ALA A 33 4.60 -37.61 0.88
N GLN A 34 5.57 -37.10 0.14
CA GLN A 34 6.93 -36.80 0.65
C GLN A 34 7.08 -35.40 1.26
N ASP A 35 6.07 -34.56 1.09
CA ASP A 35 6.10 -33.17 1.60
C ASP A 35 6.00 -33.14 3.13
N ASP A 36 7.02 -32.61 3.80
CA ASP A 36 7.13 -32.46 5.26
C ASP A 36 6.65 -31.10 5.80
N THR A 37 5.85 -30.38 5.02
CA THR A 37 5.33 -29.09 5.46
C THR A 37 4.40 -29.22 6.69
N PRO A 38 4.26 -28.17 7.51
CA PRO A 38 3.32 -28.13 8.64
C PRO A 38 1.84 -28.36 8.25
N LEU A 39 1.54 -28.42 6.93
CA LEU A 39 0.19 -28.75 6.45
C LEU A 39 -0.28 -30.16 6.84
N ARG A 40 0.65 -31.07 7.18
CA ARG A 40 0.31 -32.41 7.71
C ARG A 40 -0.44 -32.33 9.04
N ASP A 41 -0.11 -31.35 9.87
CA ASP A 41 -0.67 -31.16 11.21
C ASP A 41 -1.93 -30.29 11.19
N ALA A 42 -2.53 -30.09 10.02
CA ALA A 42 -3.74 -29.29 9.90
C ALA A 42 -4.90 -29.87 10.74
N PRO A 43 -5.70 -29.00 11.41
CA PRO A 43 -6.90 -29.41 12.12
C PRO A 43 -7.84 -30.26 11.27
N ALA A 44 -8.58 -31.17 11.89
CA ALA A 44 -9.42 -32.14 11.22
C ALA A 44 -10.41 -31.53 10.19
N ASP A 45 -10.99 -30.37 10.52
CA ASP A 45 -11.89 -29.62 9.65
C ASP A 45 -11.21 -28.95 8.44
N ARG A 46 -9.88 -28.86 8.45
CA ARG A 46 -9.06 -28.27 7.39
C ARG A 46 -8.19 -29.29 6.65
N ARG A 47 -8.12 -30.52 7.13
CA ARG A 47 -7.24 -31.56 6.57
C ARG A 47 -7.44 -31.75 5.08
N ALA A 48 -8.66 -31.91 4.61
CA ALA A 48 -8.97 -32.06 3.18
C ALA A 48 -8.44 -30.88 2.33
N SER A 49 -8.53 -29.64 2.86
CA SER A 49 -7.98 -28.47 2.16
C SER A 49 -6.45 -28.43 2.19
N ALA A 50 -5.84 -28.85 3.29
CA ALA A 50 -4.38 -28.95 3.41
C ALA A 50 -3.82 -30.01 2.45
N ASP A 51 -4.47 -31.16 2.36
CA ASP A 51 -4.08 -32.23 1.41
C ASP A 51 -4.23 -31.74 -0.04
N ASN A 52 -5.34 -31.05 -0.36
CA ASN A 52 -5.50 -30.48 -1.70
C ASN A 52 -4.43 -29.41 -2.01
N LEU A 53 -4.03 -28.59 -1.04
CA LEU A 53 -2.96 -27.61 -1.21
C LEU A 53 -1.61 -28.30 -1.48
N ARG A 54 -1.30 -29.38 -0.78
CA ARG A 54 -0.09 -30.18 -1.02
C ARG A 54 -0.10 -30.76 -2.44
N HIS A 55 -1.22 -31.29 -2.90
CA HIS A 55 -1.35 -31.78 -4.30
C HIS A 55 -1.18 -30.61 -5.30
N TYR A 56 -1.71 -29.43 -4.98
CA TYR A 56 -1.55 -28.25 -5.84
C TYR A 56 -0.11 -27.77 -5.92
N LEU A 57 0.60 -27.71 -4.79
CA LEU A 57 2.02 -27.35 -4.76
C LEU A 57 2.85 -28.35 -5.55
N ALA A 58 2.62 -29.65 -5.36
CA ALA A 58 3.28 -30.71 -6.13
C ALA A 58 2.98 -30.57 -7.64
N LEU A 59 1.76 -30.28 -8.03
CA LEU A 59 1.37 -30.06 -9.44
C LEU A 59 2.14 -28.92 -10.10
N ARG A 60 2.43 -27.86 -9.35
CA ARG A 60 3.14 -26.66 -9.84
C ARG A 60 4.61 -26.89 -10.19
N GLU A 61 5.20 -27.99 -9.75
CA GLU A 61 6.59 -28.38 -10.09
C GLU A 61 6.72 -28.92 -11.53
N TYR A 62 5.60 -29.18 -12.22
CA TYR A 62 5.59 -29.74 -13.56
C TYR A 62 5.29 -28.70 -14.64
N ASP A 63 5.97 -28.83 -15.80
CA ASP A 63 5.56 -28.08 -17.00
C ASP A 63 4.31 -28.76 -17.60
N LEU A 64 3.21 -28.06 -17.51
CA LEU A 64 1.89 -28.54 -17.91
C LEU A 64 1.46 -28.06 -19.29
N GLY A 65 2.26 -27.22 -19.97
CA GLY A 65 1.85 -26.52 -21.19
C GLY A 65 1.40 -27.46 -22.31
N ASP A 66 2.19 -28.48 -22.63
CA ASP A 66 1.89 -29.45 -23.70
C ASP A 66 0.71 -30.36 -23.35
N LEU A 67 0.61 -30.79 -22.11
CA LEU A 67 -0.48 -31.63 -21.65
C LEU A 67 -1.80 -30.84 -21.61
N HIS A 68 -1.74 -29.57 -21.18
CA HIS A 68 -2.89 -28.67 -21.20
C HIS A 68 -3.46 -28.49 -22.61
N ARG A 69 -2.61 -28.21 -23.61
CA ARG A 69 -3.03 -28.07 -25.00
C ARG A 69 -3.60 -29.36 -25.58
N ALA A 70 -2.99 -30.49 -25.25
CA ALA A 70 -3.46 -31.81 -25.71
C ALA A 70 -4.86 -32.12 -25.14
N LEU A 71 -5.13 -31.83 -23.86
CA LEU A 71 -6.44 -32.03 -23.25
C LEU A 71 -7.50 -31.11 -23.90
N GLN A 72 -7.17 -29.86 -24.17
CA GLN A 72 -8.07 -28.94 -24.87
C GLN A 72 -8.39 -29.40 -26.30
N ALA A 73 -7.40 -29.93 -27.02
CA ALA A 73 -7.62 -30.50 -28.35
C ALA A 73 -8.58 -31.71 -28.34
N HIS A 74 -8.73 -32.38 -27.20
CA HIS A 74 -9.69 -33.50 -27.00
C HIS A 74 -11.03 -33.00 -26.40
N GLY A 75 -11.27 -31.70 -26.36
CA GLY A 75 -12.53 -31.11 -25.85
C GLY A 75 -12.65 -31.07 -24.32
N LEU A 76 -11.55 -31.29 -23.59
CA LEU A 76 -11.52 -31.20 -22.13
C LEU A 76 -11.11 -29.81 -21.66
N ALA A 77 -11.46 -29.47 -20.42
CA ALA A 77 -11.20 -28.15 -19.84
C ALA A 77 -9.70 -27.77 -19.69
N GLY A 78 -8.78 -28.70 -19.90
CA GLY A 78 -7.36 -28.49 -19.66
C GLY A 78 -7.01 -28.43 -18.17
N LEU A 79 -5.76 -28.04 -17.85
CA LEU A 79 -5.21 -28.07 -16.48
C LEU A 79 -5.25 -26.71 -15.78
N THR A 80 -6.13 -25.80 -16.19
CA THR A 80 -6.38 -24.54 -15.50
C THR A 80 -7.52 -24.67 -14.50
N GLY A 81 -7.45 -23.90 -13.40
CA GLY A 81 -8.54 -23.88 -12.39
C GLY A 81 -8.62 -25.15 -11.56
N LEU A 82 -7.50 -25.87 -11.38
CA LEU A 82 -7.45 -27.10 -10.57
C LEU A 82 -7.34 -26.79 -9.06
N GLU A 83 -7.08 -25.55 -8.67
CA GLU A 83 -6.78 -25.13 -7.30
C GLU A 83 -7.81 -25.62 -6.26
N PRO A 84 -9.13 -25.58 -6.54
CA PRO A 84 -10.12 -25.99 -5.54
C PRO A 84 -10.15 -27.49 -5.27
N ALA A 85 -9.73 -28.34 -6.25
CA ALA A 85 -9.84 -29.78 -6.16
C ALA A 85 -8.95 -30.48 -7.19
N VAL A 86 -7.64 -30.61 -6.89
CA VAL A 86 -6.65 -31.14 -7.85
C VAL A 86 -6.95 -32.58 -8.26
N LEU A 87 -6.93 -33.50 -7.33
CA LEU A 87 -7.13 -34.94 -7.65
C LEU A 87 -8.54 -35.20 -8.21
N PRO A 88 -9.63 -34.73 -7.62
CA PRO A 88 -10.97 -34.97 -8.18
C PRO A 88 -11.13 -34.48 -9.62
N ARG A 89 -10.48 -33.38 -9.99
CA ARG A 89 -10.54 -32.87 -11.37
C ARG A 89 -9.66 -33.68 -12.34
N LEU A 90 -8.47 -34.12 -11.90
CA LEU A 90 -7.64 -35.03 -12.69
C LEU A 90 -8.36 -36.36 -12.90
N ASP A 91 -9.03 -36.88 -11.87
CA ASP A 91 -9.80 -38.13 -11.92
C ASP A 91 -11.00 -37.99 -12.88
N ALA A 92 -11.72 -36.89 -12.85
CA ALA A 92 -12.82 -36.60 -13.79
C ALA A 92 -12.32 -36.53 -15.25
N MET A 93 -11.15 -35.94 -15.50
CA MET A 93 -10.53 -35.93 -16.84
C MET A 93 -10.12 -37.32 -17.29
N LEU A 94 -9.55 -38.12 -16.40
CA LEU A 94 -9.20 -39.52 -16.68
C LEU A 94 -10.43 -40.37 -16.99
N ALA A 95 -11.51 -40.19 -16.22
CA ALA A 95 -12.78 -40.82 -16.49
C ALA A 95 -13.36 -40.41 -17.84
N ALA A 96 -13.32 -39.15 -18.21
CA ALA A 96 -13.76 -38.63 -19.50
C ALA A 96 -12.94 -39.17 -20.70
N LEU A 97 -11.67 -39.49 -20.46
CA LEU A 97 -10.80 -40.19 -21.43
C LEU A 97 -11.00 -41.70 -21.44
N GLY A 98 -11.92 -42.24 -20.65
CA GLY A 98 -12.19 -43.70 -20.58
C GLY A 98 -11.13 -44.49 -19.82
N ALA A 99 -10.35 -43.87 -18.95
CA ALA A 99 -9.34 -44.56 -18.16
C ALA A 99 -9.99 -45.56 -17.18
N PRO A 100 -9.57 -46.85 -17.17
CA PRO A 100 -10.13 -47.84 -16.26
C PRO A 100 -9.80 -47.49 -14.80
N GLY A 101 -10.79 -47.67 -13.90
CA GLY A 101 -10.62 -47.40 -12.47
C GLY A 101 -10.82 -45.94 -12.04
N PHE A 102 -11.21 -45.08 -12.97
CA PHE A 102 -11.61 -43.69 -12.68
C PHE A 102 -13.09 -43.49 -13.02
N GLU A 103 -13.83 -42.94 -12.06
CA GLU A 103 -15.23 -42.57 -12.23
C GLU A 103 -15.38 -41.10 -12.08
N SER A 104 -16.30 -40.52 -12.85
CA SER A 104 -16.66 -39.10 -12.66
C SER A 104 -17.46 -38.97 -11.37
N GLN A 105 -16.81 -38.55 -10.32
CA GLN A 105 -17.50 -38.20 -9.08
C GLN A 105 -18.16 -36.83 -9.23
N PRO A 106 -19.36 -36.62 -8.67
CA PRO A 106 -19.94 -35.28 -8.59
C PRO A 106 -18.94 -34.34 -7.92
N ALA A 107 -18.76 -33.16 -8.50
CA ALA A 107 -17.83 -32.18 -7.96
C ALA A 107 -18.14 -31.95 -6.48
N THR A 108 -17.23 -32.30 -5.59
CA THR A 108 -17.34 -31.99 -4.17
C THR A 108 -17.48 -30.48 -4.07
N GLU A 109 -18.54 -29.99 -3.42
CA GLU A 109 -18.71 -28.55 -3.23
C GLU A 109 -17.47 -27.95 -2.59
N SER A 110 -16.92 -26.92 -3.24
CA SER A 110 -15.80 -26.21 -2.69
C SER A 110 -16.15 -25.68 -1.30
N PRO A 111 -15.31 -25.89 -0.27
CA PRO A 111 -15.57 -25.34 1.06
C PRO A 111 -15.44 -23.80 1.09
N LEU A 112 -14.92 -23.21 0.01
CA LEU A 112 -14.62 -21.79 -0.07
C LEU A 112 -15.85 -20.88 0.11
N PRO A 113 -16.98 -21.08 -0.58
CA PRO A 113 -18.18 -20.25 -0.39
C PRO A 113 -18.64 -20.26 1.07
N ARG A 114 -18.79 -21.44 1.67
CA ARG A 114 -19.23 -21.58 3.06
C ARG A 114 -18.27 -20.89 4.05
N ARG A 115 -16.96 -21.02 3.85
CA ARG A 115 -15.93 -20.36 4.69
C ARG A 115 -15.94 -18.85 4.48
N THR A 116 -16.12 -18.42 3.26
CA THR A 116 -16.25 -17.00 2.91
C THR A 116 -17.46 -16.38 3.59
N ASP A 117 -18.61 -17.07 3.57
CA ASP A 117 -19.84 -16.62 4.24
C ASP A 117 -19.67 -16.59 5.77
N ALA A 118 -19.01 -17.57 6.35
CA ALA A 118 -18.72 -17.61 7.76
C ALA A 118 -17.83 -16.45 8.22
N LEU A 119 -16.81 -16.11 7.41
CA LEU A 119 -15.84 -15.07 7.74
C LEU A 119 -16.37 -13.66 7.43
N PHE A 120 -16.90 -13.45 6.23
CA PHE A 120 -17.27 -12.14 5.70
C PHE A 120 -18.78 -11.85 5.68
N GLY A 121 -19.60 -12.78 6.15
CA GLY A 121 -21.05 -12.70 6.08
C GLY A 121 -21.62 -13.29 4.79
N PRO A 122 -22.97 -13.44 4.70
CA PRO A 122 -23.62 -14.03 3.55
C PRO A 122 -23.36 -13.22 2.26
N GLN A 123 -23.40 -13.91 1.13
CA GLN A 123 -23.28 -13.25 -0.16
C GLN A 123 -24.52 -12.35 -0.40
N PRO A 124 -24.32 -11.07 -0.80
CA PRO A 124 -25.46 -10.21 -1.17
C PRO A 124 -26.24 -10.76 -2.37
N GLU A 125 -27.57 -10.60 -2.36
CA GLU A 125 -28.45 -11.18 -3.38
C GLU A 125 -28.14 -10.71 -4.81
N HIS A 126 -27.78 -9.43 -4.98
CA HIS A 126 -27.59 -8.80 -6.29
C HIS A 126 -26.16 -8.70 -6.78
N ARG A 127 -25.18 -9.25 -6.03
CA ARG A 127 -23.76 -9.20 -6.41
C ARG A 127 -22.98 -10.38 -5.84
N ARG A 128 -21.93 -10.78 -6.55
CA ARG A 128 -21.02 -11.84 -6.09
C ARG A 128 -19.94 -11.31 -5.15
N THR A 129 -19.61 -10.03 -5.23
CA THR A 129 -18.52 -9.38 -4.49
C THR A 129 -19.06 -8.74 -3.23
N ARG A 130 -18.35 -8.90 -2.11
CA ARG A 130 -18.58 -8.15 -0.88
C ARG A 130 -17.75 -6.88 -0.90
N PHE A 131 -18.30 -5.77 -0.39
CA PHE A 131 -17.60 -4.51 -0.29
C PHE A 131 -16.99 -4.37 1.11
N MET A 132 -15.65 -4.31 1.14
CA MET A 132 -14.90 -3.96 2.34
C MET A 132 -14.45 -2.50 2.22
N VAL A 133 -14.77 -1.68 3.22
CA VAL A 133 -14.36 -0.28 3.29
C VAL A 133 -13.45 -0.07 4.49
N THR A 134 -12.27 0.50 4.28
CA THR A 134 -11.44 0.96 5.39
C THR A 134 -12.01 2.27 5.91
N LEU A 135 -12.32 2.28 7.20
CA LEU A 135 -12.92 3.46 7.83
C LEU A 135 -11.86 4.54 8.04
N PRO A 136 -12.16 5.80 7.70
CA PRO A 136 -11.33 6.94 8.07
C PRO A 136 -11.58 7.34 9.52
N ALA A 137 -10.61 8.02 10.15
CA ALA A 137 -10.61 8.38 11.58
C ALA A 137 -11.88 9.12 12.03
N GLU A 138 -12.42 9.97 11.16
CA GLU A 138 -13.61 10.78 11.43
C GLU A 138 -14.84 9.93 11.77
N THR A 139 -14.89 8.68 11.29
CA THR A 139 -16.01 7.76 11.56
C THR A 139 -16.12 7.33 13.03
N ALA A 140 -15.11 7.59 13.85
CA ALA A 140 -15.17 7.43 15.29
C ALA A 140 -16.22 8.36 15.93
N SER A 141 -16.42 9.56 15.37
CA SER A 141 -17.37 10.58 15.84
C SER A 141 -18.52 10.84 14.88
N GLU A 142 -18.38 10.53 13.59
CA GLU A 142 -19.35 10.82 12.54
C GLU A 142 -20.24 9.60 12.22
N TYR A 143 -21.29 9.39 13.05
CA TYR A 143 -22.26 8.31 12.85
C TYR A 143 -22.88 8.29 11.45
N MET A 144 -23.26 9.47 10.91
CA MET A 144 -23.97 9.55 9.62
C MET A 144 -23.13 9.03 8.45
N THR A 145 -21.82 9.22 8.46
CA THR A 145 -20.92 8.68 7.45
C THR A 145 -20.95 7.15 7.46
N VAL A 146 -20.90 6.53 8.64
CA VAL A 146 -20.98 5.07 8.79
C VAL A 146 -22.33 4.54 8.32
N HIS A 147 -23.43 5.19 8.71
CA HIS A 147 -24.77 4.82 8.29
C HIS A 147 -24.96 4.88 6.76
N GLN A 148 -24.42 5.92 6.10
CA GLN A 148 -24.44 6.05 4.65
C GLN A 148 -23.64 4.94 3.95
N LEU A 149 -22.46 4.56 4.46
CA LEU A 149 -21.65 3.48 3.93
C LEU A 149 -22.39 2.14 3.98
N ILE A 150 -23.03 1.80 5.12
CA ILE A 150 -23.81 0.57 5.26
C ILE A 150 -25.03 0.59 4.33
N SER A 151 -25.72 1.72 4.25
CA SER A 151 -26.87 1.89 3.35
C SER A 151 -26.49 1.77 1.88
N ALA A 152 -25.28 2.24 1.50
CA ALA A 152 -24.73 2.10 0.16
C ALA A 152 -24.24 0.67 -0.17
N GLY A 153 -24.23 -0.23 0.80
CA GLY A 153 -23.93 -1.64 0.58
C GLY A 153 -22.59 -2.13 1.11
N MET A 154 -21.98 -1.43 2.05
CA MET A 154 -20.80 -1.95 2.76
C MET A 154 -21.18 -3.22 3.53
N ASP A 155 -20.43 -4.30 3.32
CA ASP A 155 -20.60 -5.59 4.01
C ASP A 155 -19.58 -5.77 5.14
N ILE A 156 -18.40 -5.19 4.96
CA ILE A 156 -17.29 -5.34 5.89
C ILE A 156 -16.68 -3.97 6.14
N ALA A 157 -16.56 -3.57 7.39
CA ALA A 157 -15.82 -2.41 7.82
C ALA A 157 -14.43 -2.84 8.29
N ARG A 158 -13.37 -2.33 7.64
CA ARG A 158 -11.99 -2.57 8.07
C ARG A 158 -11.51 -1.39 8.92
N ILE A 159 -11.14 -1.68 10.15
CA ILE A 159 -10.44 -0.74 11.05
C ILE A 159 -8.95 -1.05 10.98
N ASN A 160 -8.15 -0.07 10.55
CA ASN A 160 -6.70 -0.23 10.43
C ASN A 160 -6.02 0.19 11.73
N CYS A 161 -5.65 -0.78 12.56
CA CYS A 161 -5.02 -0.56 13.86
C CYS A 161 -3.60 0.04 13.79
N SER A 162 -3.04 0.26 12.57
CA SER A 162 -1.82 1.06 12.43
C SER A 162 -2.04 2.57 12.61
N HIS A 163 -3.27 3.00 12.75
CA HIS A 163 -3.70 4.39 12.89
C HIS A 163 -4.72 4.48 14.02
N ASP A 164 -4.85 5.68 14.59
CA ASP A 164 -5.76 5.98 15.69
C ASP A 164 -5.35 5.29 17.01
N CYS A 165 -6.29 5.13 17.94
CA CYS A 165 -6.09 4.54 19.25
C CYS A 165 -7.37 3.83 19.70
N ASP A 166 -7.33 3.12 20.81
CA ASP A 166 -8.45 2.35 21.39
C ASP A 166 -9.74 3.14 21.48
N ALA A 167 -9.69 4.40 21.90
CA ALA A 167 -10.87 5.27 21.98
C ALA A 167 -11.49 5.53 20.61
N GLY A 168 -10.66 5.75 19.58
CA GLY A 168 -11.08 5.91 18.18
C GLY A 168 -11.72 4.63 17.65
N TRP A 169 -11.05 3.50 17.80
CA TRP A 169 -11.56 2.19 17.36
C TRP A 169 -12.87 1.83 18.06
N THR A 170 -12.97 2.07 19.37
CA THR A 170 -14.20 1.86 20.14
C THR A 170 -15.34 2.72 19.63
N GLY A 171 -15.07 3.99 19.27
CA GLY A 171 -16.04 4.89 18.64
C GLY A 171 -16.52 4.37 17.29
N MET A 172 -15.59 3.93 16.43
CA MET A 172 -15.93 3.32 15.13
C MET A 172 -16.81 2.07 15.30
N VAL A 173 -16.42 1.15 16.21
CA VAL A 173 -17.17 -0.08 16.47
C VAL A 173 -18.59 0.22 16.97
N ARG A 174 -18.74 1.19 17.87
CA ARG A 174 -20.06 1.62 18.36
C ARG A 174 -20.93 2.14 17.22
N ASN A 175 -20.41 3.10 16.45
CA ASN A 175 -21.14 3.69 15.32
C ASN A 175 -21.51 2.63 14.27
N LEU A 176 -20.63 1.64 14.01
CA LEU A 176 -20.93 0.53 13.10
C LEU A 176 -22.07 -0.35 13.60
N ARG A 177 -22.07 -0.72 14.89
CA ARG A 177 -23.13 -1.55 15.49
C ARG A 177 -24.47 -0.83 15.49
N ASP A 178 -24.48 0.45 15.86
CA ASP A 178 -25.69 1.28 15.88
C ASP A 178 -26.25 1.47 14.45
N ALA A 179 -25.39 1.75 13.49
CA ALA A 179 -25.82 1.92 12.09
C ALA A 179 -26.27 0.60 11.44
N ALA A 180 -25.63 -0.52 11.72
CA ALA A 180 -26.05 -1.84 11.27
C ALA A 180 -27.44 -2.22 11.83
N HIS A 181 -27.67 -1.94 13.12
CA HIS A 181 -28.95 -2.15 13.76
C HIS A 181 -30.05 -1.26 13.15
N ALA A 182 -29.77 0.04 13.00
CA ALA A 182 -30.74 1.00 12.46
C ALA A 182 -31.10 0.74 10.99
N SER A 183 -30.16 0.23 10.19
CA SER A 183 -30.40 -0.10 8.77
C SER A 183 -30.95 -1.50 8.54
N GLY A 184 -31.00 -2.35 9.58
CA GLY A 184 -31.36 -3.77 9.46
C GLY A 184 -30.38 -4.59 8.60
N ARG A 185 -29.17 -4.08 8.34
CA ARG A 185 -28.14 -4.71 7.49
C ARG A 185 -26.94 -5.15 8.34
N PRO A 186 -26.61 -6.45 8.32
CA PRO A 186 -25.40 -6.91 9.01
C PRO A 186 -24.15 -6.34 8.34
N CYS A 187 -23.20 -5.86 9.16
CA CYS A 187 -21.88 -5.46 8.71
C CYS A 187 -20.84 -6.14 9.59
N ARG A 188 -19.87 -6.83 8.97
CA ARG A 188 -18.76 -7.45 9.70
C ARG A 188 -17.70 -6.39 10.02
N ILE A 189 -17.06 -6.53 11.16
CA ILE A 189 -15.94 -5.67 11.56
C ILE A 189 -14.66 -6.50 11.47
N LEU A 190 -13.69 -5.99 10.73
CA LEU A 190 -12.36 -6.57 10.58
C LEU A 190 -11.36 -5.59 11.18
N MET A 191 -10.75 -5.99 12.31
CA MET A 191 -9.63 -5.27 12.90
C MET A 191 -8.34 -5.77 12.23
N ASP A 192 -7.62 -4.86 11.56
CA ASP A 192 -6.36 -5.16 10.86
C ASP A 192 -5.20 -4.65 11.71
N ILE A 193 -4.63 -5.55 12.51
CA ILE A 193 -3.50 -5.24 13.41
C ILE A 193 -2.26 -4.87 12.61
N SER A 194 -1.39 -4.04 13.21
CA SER A 194 -0.25 -3.45 12.52
C SER A 194 0.78 -4.46 12.03
N GLY A 195 1.05 -5.49 12.82
CA GLY A 195 2.17 -6.39 12.58
C GLY A 195 3.53 -5.66 12.64
N PRO A 196 4.62 -6.37 12.44
CA PRO A 196 5.96 -5.80 12.38
C PRO A 196 6.16 -5.04 11.05
N LYS A 197 5.59 -3.83 10.94
CA LYS A 197 5.73 -2.98 9.75
C LYS A 197 7.06 -2.24 9.75
N LEU A 198 7.93 -2.57 8.82
CA LEU A 198 9.13 -1.80 8.58
C LEU A 198 8.80 -0.48 7.89
N ARG A 199 9.28 0.62 8.43
CA ARG A 199 9.11 1.95 7.86
C ARG A 199 10.42 2.72 7.91
N THR A 200 10.59 3.64 6.96
CA THR A 200 11.69 4.60 7.02
C THR A 200 11.51 5.52 8.23
N GLY A 201 12.58 5.73 8.97
CA GLY A 201 12.66 6.61 10.13
C GLY A 201 12.60 8.11 9.76
N PRO A 202 12.82 8.99 10.73
CA PRO A 202 12.79 10.43 10.53
C PRO A 202 13.87 10.89 9.55
N MET A 203 13.58 11.97 8.84
CA MET A 203 14.52 12.64 7.95
C MET A 203 15.00 13.95 8.57
N GLN A 204 16.19 14.42 8.17
CA GLN A 204 16.71 15.69 8.62
C GLN A 204 15.70 16.82 8.34
N PRO A 205 15.45 17.69 9.33
CA PRO A 205 14.57 18.83 9.12
C PRO A 205 15.18 19.80 8.12
N LEU A 206 14.32 20.32 7.24
CA LEU A 206 14.65 21.46 6.39
C LEU A 206 14.32 22.76 7.13
N PRO A 207 14.99 23.87 6.79
CA PRO A 207 14.58 25.16 7.29
C PRO A 207 13.08 25.39 7.05
N PRO A 208 12.32 25.85 8.06
CA PRO A 208 10.87 26.06 7.93
C PRO A 208 10.58 27.17 6.92
N VAL A 209 10.22 26.77 5.70
CA VAL A 209 9.91 27.71 4.60
C VAL A 209 8.66 27.27 3.87
N ILE A 210 7.67 28.14 3.80
CA ILE A 210 6.45 27.96 3.01
C ILE A 210 6.58 28.65 1.66
N ARG A 211 6.27 27.95 0.58
CA ARG A 211 6.21 28.52 -0.76
C ARG A 211 4.78 28.88 -1.13
N VAL A 212 4.46 30.16 -1.16
CA VAL A 212 3.21 30.72 -1.66
C VAL A 212 3.29 30.90 -3.17
N ARG A 213 2.49 30.14 -3.95
CA ARG A 213 2.58 30.10 -5.40
C ARG A 213 1.24 30.39 -6.08
N PRO A 214 1.13 31.42 -6.95
CA PRO A 214 -0.03 31.63 -7.80
C PRO A 214 -0.16 30.54 -8.86
N VAL A 215 -1.39 30.26 -9.29
CA VAL A 215 -1.65 29.35 -10.41
C VAL A 215 -1.30 30.05 -11.73
N ARG A 216 -0.57 29.37 -12.59
CA ARG A 216 -0.14 29.89 -13.90
C ARG A 216 -0.57 28.96 -15.02
N ASP A 217 -0.81 29.53 -16.19
CA ASP A 217 -0.99 28.77 -17.44
C ASP A 217 0.36 28.24 -17.97
N ARG A 218 0.30 27.54 -19.09
CA ARG A 218 1.50 26.99 -19.76
C ARG A 218 2.46 28.08 -20.26
N MET A 219 1.98 29.31 -20.44
CA MET A 219 2.76 30.46 -20.84
C MET A 219 3.35 31.24 -19.65
N GLY A 220 3.12 30.78 -18.42
CA GLY A 220 3.59 31.42 -17.21
C GLY A 220 2.74 32.60 -16.74
N ARG A 221 1.60 32.89 -17.37
CA ARG A 221 0.68 33.98 -16.97
C ARG A 221 -0.12 33.54 -15.75
N VAL A 222 -0.32 34.46 -14.81
CA VAL A 222 -1.09 34.20 -13.61
C VAL A 222 -2.58 34.10 -13.93
N VAL A 223 -3.12 32.90 -13.86
CA VAL A 223 -4.55 32.59 -14.02
C VAL A 223 -5.31 32.90 -12.73
N ARG A 224 -4.73 32.51 -11.58
CA ARG A 224 -5.29 32.76 -10.25
C ARG A 224 -4.18 33.19 -9.30
N ALA A 225 -4.40 34.29 -8.58
CA ALA A 225 -3.51 34.68 -7.49
C ALA A 225 -3.54 33.63 -6.38
N ALA A 226 -2.43 33.45 -5.67
CA ALA A 226 -2.43 32.62 -4.48
C ALA A 226 -3.20 33.34 -3.36
N ARG A 227 -4.05 32.57 -2.65
CA ARG A 227 -4.86 33.03 -1.52
C ARG A 227 -4.17 32.66 -0.23
N VAL A 228 -3.88 33.66 0.58
CA VAL A 228 -3.21 33.49 1.87
C VAL A 228 -4.18 33.89 2.96
N TRP A 229 -4.38 33.01 3.92
CA TRP A 229 -5.11 33.30 5.13
C TRP A 229 -4.12 33.74 6.21
N LEU A 230 -4.35 34.93 6.78
CA LEU A 230 -3.57 35.51 7.88
C LEU A 230 -4.46 35.50 9.13
N SER A 231 -4.04 34.88 10.21
CA SER A 231 -4.78 34.77 11.46
C SER A 231 -3.84 34.72 12.67
N ASP A 232 -4.36 34.93 13.85
CA ASP A 232 -3.63 34.83 15.11
C ASP A 232 -3.57 33.40 15.66
N ARG A 233 -4.30 32.46 15.04
CA ARG A 233 -4.36 31.05 15.47
C ARG A 233 -3.80 30.14 14.40
N PRO A 234 -3.12 29.04 14.79
CA PRO A 234 -2.82 27.99 13.85
C PRO A 234 -4.14 27.42 13.30
N SER A 235 -4.49 27.76 12.08
CA SER A 235 -5.69 27.25 11.43
C SER A 235 -5.55 25.76 11.20
N ALA A 236 -6.37 24.94 11.83
CA ALA A 236 -6.66 23.65 11.29
C ALA A 236 -7.17 23.83 9.84
N VAL A 237 -6.55 23.14 8.90
CA VAL A 237 -6.81 23.24 7.44
C VAL A 237 -8.30 23.05 7.09
N ASN A 238 -9.08 22.45 7.98
CA ASN A 238 -10.48 22.10 7.78
C ASN A 238 -11.48 23.27 7.79
N GLU A 239 -11.17 24.40 8.39
CA GLU A 239 -12.14 25.50 8.46
C GLU A 239 -12.07 26.48 7.28
N ARG A 240 -11.00 26.43 6.46
CA ARG A 240 -10.75 27.41 5.39
C ARG A 240 -10.39 26.75 4.05
N HIS A 241 -11.25 25.88 3.56
CA HIS A 241 -11.08 25.07 2.33
C HIS A 241 -10.63 25.81 1.05
N SER A 242 -10.54 27.15 1.07
CA SER A 242 -10.17 27.96 -0.09
C SER A 242 -8.81 28.65 0.00
N ALA A 243 -8.08 28.53 1.10
CA ALA A 243 -6.73 29.09 1.25
C ALA A 243 -5.68 28.16 0.60
N ASP A 244 -4.76 28.74 -0.17
CA ASP A 244 -3.59 28.00 -0.66
C ASP A 244 -2.52 27.87 0.46
N VAL A 245 -2.49 28.83 1.40
CA VAL A 245 -1.57 28.88 2.55
C VAL A 245 -2.24 29.61 3.71
N CYS A 246 -2.02 29.10 4.94
CA CYS A 246 -2.37 29.77 6.20
C CYS A 246 -1.08 30.22 6.90
N LEU A 247 -1.03 31.45 7.39
CA LEU A 247 0.11 32.00 8.12
C LEU A 247 -0.39 32.60 9.44
N GLN A 248 0.35 32.33 10.50
CA GLN A 248 0.09 32.92 11.80
C GLN A 248 0.82 34.26 11.93
N VAL A 249 0.11 35.29 12.42
CA VAL A 249 0.58 36.65 12.64
C VAL A 249 0.00 37.22 13.93
N ASP A 250 0.54 38.32 14.39
CA ASP A 250 0.12 38.98 15.62
C ASP A 250 -1.32 39.52 15.56
N THR A 251 -2.08 39.37 16.65
CA THR A 251 -3.48 39.82 16.79
C THR A 251 -3.60 41.33 16.66
N ALA A 252 -2.75 42.09 17.37
CA ALA A 252 -2.82 43.53 17.35
C ALA A 252 -2.50 44.09 15.96
N TRP A 253 -1.60 43.46 15.23
CA TRP A 253 -1.33 43.81 13.84
C TRP A 253 -2.54 43.50 12.93
N LEU A 254 -3.20 42.34 13.10
CA LEU A 254 -4.41 42.01 12.34
C LEU A 254 -5.52 43.07 12.52
N GLU A 255 -5.68 43.61 13.72
CA GLU A 255 -6.67 44.65 13.99
C GLU A 255 -6.43 45.89 13.16
N THR A 256 -5.18 46.25 12.87
CA THR A 256 -4.81 47.43 12.05
C THR A 256 -5.03 47.22 10.56
N CYS A 257 -5.20 45.98 10.10
CA CYS A 257 -5.39 45.67 8.69
C CYS A 257 -6.77 46.10 8.18
N SER A 258 -6.82 46.59 6.96
CA SER A 258 -8.05 46.97 6.25
C SER A 258 -8.09 46.33 4.86
N GLU A 259 -9.31 46.19 4.33
CA GLU A 259 -9.50 45.70 2.95
C GLU A 259 -8.88 46.71 1.97
N GLY A 260 -8.13 46.18 0.99
CA GLY A 260 -7.42 46.99 0.00
C GLY A 260 -5.96 47.30 0.36
N ASP A 261 -5.55 47.04 1.60
CA ASP A 261 -4.19 47.31 2.07
C ASP A 261 -3.15 46.54 1.25
N LYS A 262 -1.99 47.17 1.11
CA LYS A 262 -0.83 46.61 0.43
C LYS A 262 0.22 46.20 1.44
N LEU A 263 0.63 44.94 1.39
CA LEU A 263 1.74 44.38 2.16
C LEU A 263 3.03 44.41 1.35
N ARG A 264 4.12 44.83 1.97
CA ARG A 264 5.49 44.71 1.47
C ARG A 264 6.17 43.58 2.27
N ILE A 265 6.86 42.72 1.57
CA ILE A 265 7.51 41.53 2.14
C ILE A 265 8.87 41.38 1.50
N LYS A 266 9.90 41.17 2.29
CA LYS A 266 11.19 40.67 1.83
C LYS A 266 11.17 39.15 2.04
N ASP A 267 11.04 38.38 0.95
CA ASP A 267 10.91 36.93 1.06
C ASP A 267 12.22 36.28 1.50
N ALA A 268 12.19 35.01 1.92
CA ALA A 268 13.36 34.26 2.43
C ALA A 268 14.56 34.26 1.47
N ARG A 269 14.36 34.60 0.19
CA ARG A 269 15.42 34.74 -0.82
C ARG A 269 15.89 36.20 -0.98
N GLY A 270 15.47 37.10 -0.12
CA GLY A 270 15.78 38.53 -0.19
C GLY A 270 15.00 39.31 -1.26
N SER A 271 14.04 38.69 -1.96
CA SER A 271 13.30 39.35 -3.03
C SER A 271 12.11 40.12 -2.50
N GLY A 272 11.93 41.37 -2.95
CA GLY A 272 10.76 42.19 -2.62
C GLY A 272 9.47 41.64 -3.23
N ARG A 273 8.45 41.46 -2.42
CA ARG A 273 7.12 40.99 -2.79
C ARG A 273 6.05 41.98 -2.35
N ARG A 274 4.91 41.92 -3.05
CA ARG A 274 3.75 42.74 -2.71
C ARG A 274 2.52 41.88 -2.71
N TRP A 275 1.79 41.89 -1.58
CA TRP A 275 0.47 41.28 -1.45
C TRP A 275 -0.59 42.35 -1.29
N ARG A 276 -1.86 41.96 -1.40
CA ARG A 276 -3.00 42.83 -1.16
C ARG A 276 -4.02 42.14 -0.29
N ILE A 277 -4.47 42.78 0.77
CA ILE A 277 -5.61 42.34 1.59
C ILE A 277 -6.87 42.50 0.76
N ARG A 278 -7.63 41.44 0.59
CA ARG A 278 -8.85 41.37 -0.21
C ARG A 278 -10.10 41.38 0.61
N ARG A 279 -10.02 40.84 1.81
CA ARG A 279 -11.15 40.78 2.73
C ARG A 279 -10.64 40.67 4.15
N LYS A 280 -11.28 41.41 5.07
CA LYS A 280 -11.08 41.25 6.51
C LYS A 280 -12.34 40.64 7.11
N VAL A 281 -12.19 39.73 8.05
CA VAL A 281 -13.24 39.12 8.87
C VAL A 281 -12.80 39.13 10.33
N ALA A 282 -13.68 38.71 11.26
CA ALA A 282 -13.40 38.82 12.69
C ALA A 282 -12.10 38.11 13.13
N ASP A 283 -11.79 36.97 12.55
CA ASP A 283 -10.70 36.05 12.95
C ASP A 283 -9.50 36.08 11.99
N GLY A 284 -9.45 37.05 11.04
CA GLY A 284 -8.29 37.14 10.16
C GLY A 284 -8.52 37.92 8.88
N CYS A 285 -7.54 37.84 7.99
CA CYS A 285 -7.54 38.52 6.71
C CYS A 285 -7.21 37.59 5.56
N TRP A 286 -7.90 37.80 4.43
CA TRP A 286 -7.54 37.16 3.15
C TRP A 286 -6.59 38.07 2.38
N ALA A 287 -5.39 37.59 2.10
CA ALA A 287 -4.43 38.26 1.24
C ALA A 287 -4.22 37.52 -0.06
N GLU A 288 -3.88 38.22 -1.12
CA GLU A 288 -3.55 37.66 -2.44
C GLU A 288 -2.13 38.01 -2.85
N CYS A 289 -1.43 37.03 -3.43
CA CYS A 289 -0.15 37.27 -4.08
C CYS A 289 -0.15 36.79 -5.54
N ARG A 290 0.51 37.56 -6.41
CA ARG A 290 0.65 37.25 -7.85
C ARG A 290 2.06 36.82 -8.24
N LYS A 291 3.01 36.87 -7.32
CA LYS A 291 4.40 36.42 -7.52
C LYS A 291 4.73 35.36 -6.48
N THR A 292 5.39 34.28 -6.89
CA THR A 292 5.87 33.26 -5.96
C THR A 292 6.68 33.91 -4.84
N THR A 293 6.32 33.63 -3.60
CA THR A 293 6.91 34.18 -2.39
C THR A 293 7.33 33.03 -1.49
N TYR A 294 8.50 33.12 -0.89
CA TYR A 294 9.02 32.14 0.08
C TYR A 294 9.00 32.81 1.47
N ILE A 295 8.23 32.27 2.38
CA ILE A 295 8.03 32.75 3.73
C ILE A 295 8.77 31.82 4.68
N ALA A 296 9.72 32.36 5.40
CA ALA A 296 10.40 31.70 6.52
C ALA A 296 9.81 32.22 7.84
N GLU A 297 10.13 31.54 8.93
CA GLU A 297 9.88 32.05 10.26
C GLU A 297 10.54 33.43 10.41
N ASP A 298 9.91 34.33 11.13
CA ASP A 298 10.34 35.73 11.26
C ASP A 298 10.27 36.60 9.97
N THR A 299 9.70 36.08 8.87
CA THR A 299 9.46 36.93 7.71
C THR A 299 8.51 38.05 8.05
N GLU A 300 8.99 39.28 7.88
CA GLU A 300 8.18 40.51 8.18
C GLU A 300 7.18 40.83 7.07
N LEU A 301 5.94 41.08 7.49
CA LEU A 301 4.85 41.59 6.66
C LEU A 301 4.61 43.04 7.04
N HIS A 302 4.98 43.99 6.18
CA HIS A 302 4.83 45.42 6.42
C HIS A 302 3.57 45.95 5.73
N LEU A 303 2.66 46.55 6.47
CA LEU A 303 1.64 47.43 5.89
C LEU A 303 2.31 48.64 5.22
N LYS A 304 1.86 49.00 4.02
CA LYS A 304 2.49 50.12 3.25
C LYS A 304 2.61 51.41 4.03
N ASN A 305 1.62 51.73 4.86
CA ASN A 305 1.54 52.92 5.69
C ASN A 305 1.19 52.60 7.14
N GLY A 306 1.67 51.50 7.68
CA GLY A 306 1.33 51.01 9.01
C GLY A 306 2.42 50.11 9.61
N PRO A 307 2.11 49.43 10.69
CA PRO A 307 3.05 48.57 11.40
C PRO A 307 3.44 47.31 10.60
N ALA A 308 4.47 46.64 11.07
CA ALA A 308 4.90 45.34 10.61
C ALA A 308 4.52 44.26 11.61
N THR A 309 4.45 43.03 11.15
CA THR A 309 4.37 41.81 11.96
C THR A 309 5.30 40.72 11.41
N CYS A 310 5.74 39.82 12.25
CA CYS A 310 6.49 38.62 11.84
C CYS A 310 5.53 37.45 11.63
N VAL A 311 5.87 36.59 10.69
CA VAL A 311 5.18 35.30 10.54
C VAL A 311 5.76 34.33 11.57
N ALA A 312 4.88 33.63 12.29
CA ALA A 312 5.22 32.66 13.31
C ALA A 312 4.72 31.26 12.98
N ASN A 313 5.26 30.27 13.68
CA ASN A 313 4.80 28.87 13.66
C ASN A 313 4.72 28.24 12.24
N ILE A 314 5.75 28.45 11.43
CA ILE A 314 5.89 27.74 10.17
C ILE A 314 6.26 26.29 10.48
N PRO A 315 5.46 25.30 10.06
CA PRO A 315 5.78 23.91 10.30
C PRO A 315 7.09 23.54 9.62
N ALA A 316 8.00 22.92 10.38
CA ALA A 316 9.20 22.33 9.81
C ALA A 316 8.80 21.26 8.80
N THR A 317 9.50 21.21 7.67
CA THR A 317 9.38 20.15 6.68
C THR A 317 10.60 19.26 6.76
N GLU A 318 10.42 17.95 6.58
CA GLU A 318 11.53 17.03 6.50
C GLU A 318 12.13 16.99 5.08
N SER A 319 13.43 16.72 5.01
CA SER A 319 14.09 16.41 3.75
C SER A 319 13.54 15.12 3.15
N ARG A 320 13.79 14.89 1.87
CA ARG A 320 13.44 13.65 1.17
C ARG A 320 14.58 13.29 0.25
N VAL A 321 14.83 12.00 0.08
CA VAL A 321 15.79 11.51 -0.92
C VAL A 321 15.10 11.49 -2.28
N LEU A 322 15.69 12.17 -3.26
CA LEU A 322 15.30 12.06 -4.65
C LEU A 322 16.07 10.90 -5.29
N VAL A 323 15.36 9.91 -5.81
CA VAL A 323 15.96 8.73 -6.44
C VAL A 323 15.52 8.57 -7.88
N HIS A 324 16.47 8.10 -8.70
CA HIS A 324 16.28 7.66 -10.07
C HIS A 324 16.71 6.20 -10.21
N SER A 325 16.26 5.53 -11.23
CA SER A 325 16.81 4.22 -11.58
C SER A 325 18.32 4.34 -11.87
N GLY A 326 19.11 3.46 -11.27
CA GLY A 326 20.58 3.48 -11.33
C GLY A 326 21.25 4.20 -10.14
N ASP A 327 20.55 5.00 -9.36
CA ASP A 327 21.10 5.66 -8.18
C ASP A 327 21.40 4.64 -7.06
N THR A 328 22.34 5.01 -6.19
CA THR A 328 22.59 4.31 -4.92
C THR A 328 21.84 5.02 -3.79
N LEU A 329 21.20 4.23 -2.93
CA LEU A 329 20.55 4.64 -1.68
C LEU A 329 21.22 3.89 -0.53
N VAL A 330 21.51 4.57 0.58
CA VAL A 330 21.96 3.94 1.80
C VAL A 330 20.80 3.77 2.77
N MET A 331 20.60 2.54 3.27
CA MET A 331 19.68 2.26 4.37
C MET A 331 20.48 1.88 5.60
N SER A 332 20.24 2.55 6.74
CA SER A 332 21.02 2.40 7.96
C SER A 332 20.15 2.05 9.16
N GLY A 333 20.67 1.19 10.05
CA GLY A 333 20.05 0.86 11.34
C GLY A 333 20.48 1.81 12.47
N GLN A 334 21.27 2.84 12.17
CA GLN A 334 21.72 3.79 13.18
C GLN A 334 20.60 4.76 13.58
N ASP A 335 20.55 5.14 14.84
CA ASP A 335 19.61 6.14 15.36
C ASP A 335 20.01 7.56 14.96
N THR A 336 20.06 7.80 13.65
CA THR A 336 20.36 9.11 13.06
C THR A 336 19.30 9.43 12.02
N ALA A 337 18.90 10.70 11.93
CA ALA A 337 17.95 11.10 10.89
C ALA A 337 18.53 10.86 9.48
N GLY A 338 17.71 10.35 8.58
CA GLY A 338 18.06 10.22 7.17
C GLY A 338 18.30 11.59 6.53
N HIS A 339 19.02 11.63 5.42
CA HIS A 339 19.32 12.88 4.69
C HIS A 339 19.17 12.71 3.18
N ALA A 340 18.91 13.84 2.51
CA ALA A 340 18.84 13.89 1.06
C ALA A 340 20.20 13.55 0.42
N GLU A 341 20.16 13.14 -0.84
CA GLU A 341 21.33 12.97 -1.69
C GLU A 341 21.99 14.32 -2.02
N LEU A 342 23.26 14.27 -2.40
CA LEU A 342 23.97 15.41 -2.95
C LEU A 342 24.24 15.16 -4.46
N ARG A 343 23.85 16.12 -5.29
CA ARG A 343 24.09 16.09 -6.75
C ARG A 343 24.85 17.33 -7.19
N ASP A 344 25.61 17.19 -8.26
CA ASP A 344 26.24 18.32 -8.92
C ASP A 344 25.27 19.11 -9.80
N GLU A 345 25.74 20.17 -10.44
CA GLU A 345 24.96 21.04 -11.31
C GLU A 345 24.40 20.32 -12.56
N THR A 346 24.99 19.19 -12.94
CA THR A 346 24.54 18.34 -14.06
C THR A 346 23.49 17.31 -13.63
N GLY A 347 23.22 17.18 -12.32
CA GLY A 347 22.31 16.21 -11.73
C GLY A 347 22.97 14.85 -11.42
N ARG A 348 24.30 14.72 -11.57
CA ARG A 348 25.03 13.50 -11.24
C ARG A 348 25.09 13.34 -9.71
N LEU A 349 24.87 12.12 -9.23
CA LEU A 349 24.94 11.78 -7.81
C LEU A 349 26.39 11.89 -7.31
N LEU A 350 26.64 12.77 -6.34
CA LEU A 350 27.94 12.94 -5.66
C LEU A 350 27.98 12.15 -4.34
N SER A 351 26.85 12.12 -3.61
CA SER A 351 26.71 11.37 -2.38
C SER A 351 25.31 10.78 -2.33
N PRO A 352 25.15 9.48 -1.99
CA PRO A 352 23.86 8.85 -1.90
C PRO A 352 23.03 9.45 -0.76
N GLY A 353 21.73 9.52 -0.95
CA GLY A 353 20.80 9.79 0.12
C GLY A 353 20.77 8.62 1.12
N ARG A 354 20.39 8.93 2.34
CA ARG A 354 20.29 7.96 3.43
C ARG A 354 18.88 7.94 4.01
N VAL A 355 18.35 6.75 4.25
CA VAL A 355 17.16 6.51 5.06
C VAL A 355 17.50 5.58 6.22
N THR A 356 16.75 5.64 7.29
CA THR A 356 16.95 4.77 8.45
C THR A 356 15.80 3.79 8.58
N VAL A 357 16.09 2.59 9.07
CA VAL A 357 15.09 1.57 9.43
C VAL A 357 15.58 0.90 10.70
N ASP A 358 14.85 1.11 11.79
CA ASP A 358 15.21 0.54 13.09
C ASP A 358 14.76 -0.92 13.18
N LEU A 359 15.59 -1.81 12.65
CA LEU A 359 15.46 -3.25 12.80
C LEU A 359 16.83 -3.93 12.67
N PRO A 360 17.53 -4.24 13.76
CA PRO A 360 18.85 -4.88 13.71
C PRO A 360 18.87 -6.22 12.96
N ALA A 361 17.80 -6.99 13.04
CA ALA A 361 17.68 -8.26 12.31
C ALA A 361 17.79 -8.09 10.78
N LEU A 362 17.30 -6.97 10.24
CA LEU A 362 17.38 -6.64 8.83
C LEU A 362 18.82 -6.64 8.30
N TYR A 363 19.71 -5.96 9.02
CA TYR A 363 21.12 -5.80 8.62
C TYR A 363 21.96 -7.06 8.83
N ARG A 364 21.51 -7.94 9.72
CA ARG A 364 22.12 -9.27 9.95
C ARG A 364 21.69 -10.28 8.89
N ASP A 365 20.41 -10.26 8.51
CA ASP A 365 19.79 -11.34 7.73
C ASP A 365 19.75 -11.04 6.23
N ALA A 366 19.79 -9.77 5.82
CA ALA A 366 19.82 -9.37 4.41
C ALA A 366 21.09 -9.85 3.68
N ARG A 367 20.96 -10.12 2.39
CA ARG A 367 22.06 -10.60 1.54
C ARG A 367 22.15 -9.76 0.26
N PRO A 368 23.37 -9.58 -0.31
CA PRO A 368 23.53 -8.98 -1.63
C PRO A 368 22.72 -9.72 -2.69
N GLY A 369 22.12 -8.96 -3.62
CA GLY A 369 21.25 -9.48 -4.69
C GLY A 369 19.79 -9.60 -4.31
N GLU A 370 19.41 -9.43 -3.04
CA GLU A 370 18.00 -9.43 -2.62
C GLU A 370 17.31 -8.10 -2.96
N THR A 371 16.00 -8.19 -3.14
CA THR A 371 15.16 -7.05 -3.51
C THR A 371 14.67 -6.29 -2.28
N VAL A 372 14.77 -4.97 -2.33
CA VAL A 372 14.13 -4.05 -1.37
C VAL A 372 13.09 -3.21 -2.11
N CYS A 373 11.89 -3.09 -1.54
CA CYS A 373 10.81 -2.27 -2.06
C CYS A 373 10.43 -1.21 -1.04
N PHE A 374 10.19 0.02 -1.50
CA PHE A 374 9.72 1.13 -0.69
C PHE A 374 8.38 1.63 -1.21
N ASP A 375 7.53 2.12 -0.29
CA ASP A 375 6.24 2.76 -0.58
C ASP A 375 5.38 1.88 -1.52
N ASP A 376 5.13 0.63 -1.10
CA ASP A 376 4.36 -0.38 -1.83
C ASP A 376 4.87 -0.66 -3.26
N GLY A 377 6.18 -0.66 -3.42
CA GLY A 377 6.85 -0.97 -4.69
C GLY A 377 6.95 0.21 -5.66
N ARG A 378 6.63 1.45 -5.24
CA ARG A 378 6.88 2.66 -6.05
C ARG A 378 8.36 2.86 -6.35
N ILE A 379 9.21 2.43 -5.43
CA ILE A 379 10.65 2.41 -5.56
C ILE A 379 11.10 0.99 -5.23
N SER A 380 11.96 0.42 -6.07
CA SER A 380 12.56 -0.89 -5.81
C SER A 380 14.04 -0.87 -6.16
N GLY A 381 14.81 -1.67 -5.44
CA GLY A 381 16.25 -1.79 -5.65
C GLY A 381 16.76 -3.18 -5.29
N LEU A 382 18.01 -3.40 -5.61
CA LEU A 382 18.78 -4.58 -5.23
C LEU A 382 19.84 -4.18 -4.20
N ILE A 383 20.03 -4.98 -3.19
CA ILE A 383 21.12 -4.83 -2.23
C ILE A 383 22.43 -5.16 -2.95
N ASP A 384 23.31 -4.18 -3.12
CA ASP A 384 24.62 -4.39 -3.71
C ASP A 384 25.64 -4.75 -2.62
N ARG A 385 25.54 -4.14 -1.43
CA ARG A 385 26.45 -4.41 -0.31
C ARG A 385 25.72 -4.39 1.03
N VAL A 386 26.16 -5.29 1.92
CA VAL A 386 25.78 -5.34 3.34
C VAL A 386 27.04 -5.05 4.16
N GLY A 387 26.98 -4.13 5.08
CA GLY A 387 28.09 -3.74 5.96
C GLY A 387 27.55 -3.28 7.31
N ASP A 388 28.42 -2.90 8.21
CA ASP A 388 28.23 -2.54 9.64
C ASP A 388 26.92 -1.78 9.97
N GLY A 389 25.78 -2.48 9.93
CA GLY A 389 24.47 -1.90 10.18
C GLY A 389 23.94 -1.04 9.02
N GLU A 390 24.46 -1.23 7.80
CA GLU A 390 24.06 -0.49 6.62
C GLU A 390 23.88 -1.41 5.40
N LEU A 391 22.95 -1.03 4.52
CA LEU A 391 22.77 -1.65 3.21
C LEU A 391 22.95 -0.58 2.14
N GLU A 392 23.79 -0.86 1.15
CA GLU A 392 23.84 -0.08 -0.09
C GLU A 392 22.88 -0.73 -1.09
N ILE A 393 21.93 0.05 -1.55
CA ILE A 393 20.84 -0.40 -2.41
C ILE A 393 20.94 0.34 -3.73
N ARG A 394 21.15 -0.38 -4.82
CA ARG A 394 21.06 0.17 -6.17
C ARG A 394 19.61 0.18 -6.63
N ILE A 395 19.05 1.36 -6.88
CA ILE A 395 17.68 1.53 -7.35
C ILE A 395 17.54 0.96 -8.75
N THR A 396 16.65 0.00 -8.93
CA THR A 396 16.38 -0.66 -10.23
C THR A 396 15.09 -0.21 -10.86
N HIS A 397 14.16 0.31 -10.06
CA HIS A 397 12.85 0.76 -10.55
C HIS A 397 12.33 1.95 -9.74
N THR A 398 11.75 2.90 -10.45
CA THR A 398 10.93 3.98 -9.90
C THR A 398 9.64 4.07 -10.71
N ARG A 399 8.48 4.27 -10.07
CA ARG A 399 7.18 4.35 -10.74
C ARG A 399 7.09 5.50 -11.75
N ARG A 400 7.82 6.60 -11.49
CA ARG A 400 7.99 7.74 -12.39
C ARG A 400 9.45 7.87 -12.71
N GLU A 401 9.82 8.73 -13.64
CA GLU A 401 11.21 9.05 -13.97
C GLU A 401 12.07 9.34 -12.73
N ARG A 402 11.44 9.94 -11.70
CA ARG A 402 12.03 10.23 -10.40
C ARG A 402 10.99 10.10 -9.29
N GLU A 403 11.40 9.62 -8.13
CA GLU A 403 10.54 9.50 -6.96
C GLU A 403 11.23 10.09 -5.72
N PHE A 404 10.40 10.50 -4.74
CA PHE A 404 10.88 11.02 -3.46
C PHE A 404 10.60 10.01 -2.34
N LEU A 405 11.63 9.65 -1.60
CA LEU A 405 11.55 8.81 -0.42
C LEU A 405 11.73 9.68 0.84
N GLY A 406 10.73 9.71 1.71
CA GLY A 406 10.72 10.44 2.97
C GLY A 406 10.53 9.52 4.17
N SER A 407 10.23 10.09 5.34
CA SER A 407 9.90 9.37 6.57
C SER A 407 8.58 8.58 6.48
N GLY A 408 8.43 7.57 7.33
CA GLY A 408 7.20 6.78 7.49
C GLY A 408 6.82 5.91 6.29
N ARG A 409 7.70 5.71 5.30
CA ARG A 409 7.41 4.90 4.12
C ARG A 409 7.63 3.42 4.40
N GLY A 410 6.68 2.60 3.97
CA GLY A 410 6.78 1.15 4.11
C GLY A 410 8.02 0.60 3.42
N VAL A 411 8.67 -0.36 4.06
CA VAL A 411 9.84 -1.08 3.53
C VAL A 411 9.52 -2.56 3.50
N ASN A 412 9.71 -3.20 2.35
CA ASN A 412 9.46 -4.62 2.17
C ASN A 412 10.69 -5.30 1.56
N LEU A 413 11.06 -6.45 2.12
CA LEU A 413 12.14 -7.30 1.63
C LEU A 413 11.55 -8.68 1.26
N PRO A 414 10.98 -8.84 0.06
CA PRO A 414 10.18 -10.02 -0.28
C PRO A 414 11.00 -11.32 -0.39
N ARG A 415 12.33 -11.24 -0.45
CA ARG A 415 13.23 -12.39 -0.54
C ARG A 415 14.06 -12.62 0.71
N THR A 416 14.13 -11.66 1.62
CA THR A 416 14.91 -11.77 2.86
C THR A 416 14.09 -12.53 3.90
N ARG A 417 14.65 -13.60 4.43
CA ARG A 417 14.05 -14.34 5.53
C ARG A 417 14.40 -13.67 6.85
N LEU A 418 13.53 -12.77 7.29
CA LEU A 418 13.64 -12.10 8.57
C LEU A 418 13.06 -12.99 9.67
N ASP A 419 13.83 -13.19 10.74
CA ASP A 419 13.34 -13.85 11.95
C ASP A 419 12.64 -12.83 12.85
N LEU A 420 11.36 -12.59 12.54
CA LEU A 420 10.52 -11.65 13.27
C LEU A 420 9.33 -12.38 13.91
N PRO A 421 8.93 -11.99 15.12
CA PRO A 421 7.69 -12.50 15.71
C PRO A 421 6.51 -12.08 14.83
N ALA A 422 5.55 -12.99 14.65
CA ALA A 422 4.34 -12.70 13.86
C ALA A 422 3.48 -11.57 14.46
N LEU A 423 3.55 -11.40 15.78
CA LEU A 423 2.87 -10.34 16.53
C LEU A 423 3.91 -9.54 17.32
N SER A 424 3.87 -8.23 17.21
CA SER A 424 4.61 -7.33 18.11
C SER A 424 4.05 -7.32 19.51
N ALA A 425 4.71 -6.64 20.44
CA ALA A 425 4.16 -6.41 21.78
C ALA A 425 2.89 -5.55 21.73
N ASP A 426 2.90 -4.53 20.84
CA ASP A 426 1.76 -3.63 20.64
C ASP A 426 0.57 -4.39 20.02
N ASP A 427 0.80 -5.23 19.01
CA ASP A 427 -0.25 -6.06 18.40
C ASP A 427 -0.94 -6.98 19.44
N ARG A 428 -0.18 -7.45 20.44
CA ARG A 428 -0.76 -8.28 21.53
C ARG A 428 -1.57 -7.47 22.52
N ALA A 429 -1.23 -6.20 22.70
CA ALA A 429 -2.00 -5.29 23.53
C ALA A 429 -3.30 -4.86 22.83
N ASP A 430 -3.25 -4.70 21.50
CA ASP A 430 -4.41 -4.33 20.68
C ASP A 430 -5.42 -5.47 20.50
N LEU A 431 -5.00 -6.74 20.68
CA LEU A 431 -5.84 -7.94 20.58
C LEU A 431 -6.65 -8.19 21.88
#